data_6b5ae6cb7b1dc1c5da1d717daf535658
#
_entry.id   6b5ae6cb7b1dc1c5da1d717daf535658
#
_cell.length_a   1.000
_cell.length_b   1.000
_cell.length_c   1.000
_cell.angle_alpha   90.00
_cell.angle_beta   90.00
_cell.angle_gamma   90.00
#
_symmetry.space_group_name_H-M   'P 1'
#
loop_
_entity.id
_entity.type
_entity.pdbx_description
1 polymer ?
#
loop_
_entity_poly.entity_id
_entity_poly.type
_entity_poly.pdbx_seq_one_letter_code
_entity_poly.pdbx_strand_id
1 'polypeptide(L)'
;MLEAMALNPVTNDTFTAEVLEADAPVLVDFTASWCPPCRAMDPILAAMAEDRDDLKIVSVDVDSQQELAVRYGVLGMPTFMLFNAGTPIANLVGARPRKRLESELREALMQQPAGR
;
A
#
# COMPACT_ATOMS: atom_id res chain seq x y z
N MET A 1 -2.95 19.32 -9.36
CA MET A 1 -2.20 19.15 -8.47
C MET A 1 -2.52 18.30 -7.42
N LEU A 2 -3.59 18.44 -6.95
CA LEU A 2 -3.95 17.57 -5.93
C LEU A 2 -3.99 16.17 -6.39
N GLU A 3 -4.34 15.99 -7.62
CA GLU A 3 -4.42 14.67 -8.15
C GLU A 3 -3.11 13.99 -8.16
N ALA A 4 -2.06 14.77 -8.24
CA ALA A 4 -0.73 14.18 -8.26
C ALA A 4 -0.41 13.46 -6.97
N MET A 5 -1.13 13.80 -5.91
CA MET A 5 -0.88 13.16 -4.64
C MET A 5 -1.74 11.94 -4.45
N ALA A 6 -2.76 11.79 -5.29
CA ALA A 6 -3.65 10.65 -5.14
C ALA A 6 -3.05 9.48 -5.86
N LEU A 7 -2.56 8.53 -5.12
CA LEU A 7 -2.16 7.27 -5.71
C LEU A 7 -3.41 6.61 -6.22
N ASN A 8 -3.24 5.70 -7.17
CA ASN A 8 -4.32 4.89 -7.68
C ASN A 8 -5.29 4.49 -6.59
N PRO A 9 -6.45 5.14 -6.43
CA PRO A 9 -7.37 4.75 -5.37
C PRO A 9 -8.08 3.44 -5.75
N VAL A 10 -8.18 2.56 -4.75
CA VAL A 10 -8.81 1.27 -4.95
C VAL A 10 -9.99 1.17 -4.00
N THR A 11 -11.08 0.60 -4.47
CA THR A 11 -12.33 0.48 -3.71
C THR A 11 -12.61 -0.97 -3.38
N ASN A 12 -13.66 -1.19 -2.58
CA ASN A 12 -14.10 -2.56 -2.29
C ASN A 12 -14.37 -3.32 -3.59
N ASP A 13 -14.89 -2.62 -4.60
CA ASP A 13 -15.26 -3.27 -5.86
C ASP A 13 -14.07 -3.55 -6.76
N THR A 14 -13.00 -2.77 -6.67
CA THR A 14 -11.86 -2.93 -7.59
C THR A 14 -10.68 -3.65 -6.97
N PHE A 15 -10.74 -3.95 -5.66
CA PHE A 15 -9.59 -4.50 -4.96
C PHE A 15 -9.12 -5.83 -5.54
N THR A 16 -10.04 -6.70 -5.86
CA THR A 16 -9.65 -8.01 -6.40
C THR A 16 -8.85 -7.84 -7.68
N ALA A 17 -9.36 -7.06 -8.63
CA ALA A 17 -8.69 -6.90 -9.90
C ALA A 17 -7.38 -6.12 -9.78
N GLU A 18 -7.38 -5.08 -8.95
CA GLU A 18 -6.22 -4.19 -8.88
C GLU A 18 -5.10 -4.73 -7.99
N VAL A 19 -5.43 -5.52 -6.98
CA VAL A 19 -4.46 -5.98 -6.00
C VAL A 19 -4.28 -7.49 -6.03
N LEU A 20 -5.37 -8.22 -5.87
CA LEU A 20 -5.26 -9.68 -5.71
C LEU A 20 -4.86 -10.38 -6.99
N GLU A 21 -5.26 -9.84 -8.13
CA GLU A 21 -4.97 -10.44 -9.43
C GLU A 21 -3.84 -9.73 -10.18
N ALA A 22 -3.13 -8.85 -9.49
CA ALA A 22 -2.03 -8.12 -10.12
C ALA A 22 -0.85 -9.02 -10.41
N ASP A 23 -0.16 -8.73 -11.52
CA ASP A 23 1.01 -9.51 -11.93
C ASP A 23 2.27 -9.16 -11.19
N ALA A 24 2.30 -8.00 -10.54
CA ALA A 24 3.48 -7.52 -9.82
C ALA A 24 3.11 -7.32 -8.36
N PRO A 25 4.09 -7.19 -7.46
CA PRO A 25 3.80 -6.86 -6.08
C PRO A 25 3.04 -5.53 -5.98
N VAL A 26 2.12 -5.45 -5.05
CA VAL A 26 1.30 -4.25 -4.85
C VAL A 26 1.42 -3.79 -3.41
N LEU A 27 1.80 -2.54 -3.24
CA LEU A 27 1.83 -1.90 -1.93
C LEU A 27 0.50 -1.17 -1.75
N VAL A 28 -0.26 -1.57 -0.75
CA VAL A 28 -1.54 -0.95 -0.45
C VAL A 28 -1.37 -0.01 0.73
N ASP A 29 -1.66 1.27 0.51
CA ASP A 29 -1.60 2.30 1.55
C ASP A 29 -3.00 2.51 2.09
N PHE A 30 -3.28 1.96 3.27
CA PHE A 30 -4.54 2.24 3.96
C PHE A 30 -4.39 3.59 4.65
N THR A 31 -5.19 4.56 4.23
CA THR A 31 -5.00 5.94 4.61
C THR A 31 -6.34 6.61 4.93
N ALA A 32 -6.28 7.82 5.48
CA ALA A 32 -7.46 8.64 5.74
C ALA A 32 -7.09 10.10 5.53
N SER A 33 -8.03 10.89 5.05
CA SER A 33 -7.75 12.29 4.74
C SER A 33 -7.43 13.12 5.98
N TRP A 34 -7.96 12.73 7.13
CA TRP A 34 -7.79 13.48 8.38
C TRP A 34 -6.53 13.10 9.15
N CYS A 35 -5.71 12.25 8.61
CA CYS A 35 -4.61 11.63 9.32
C CYS A 35 -3.29 12.33 8.95
N PRO A 36 -2.69 13.13 9.85
CA PRO A 36 -1.44 13.83 9.50
C PRO A 36 -0.27 12.91 9.14
N PRO A 37 -0.03 11.80 9.86
CA PRO A 37 1.05 10.90 9.42
C PRO A 37 0.81 10.34 8.03
N CYS A 38 -0.45 10.12 7.65
CA CYS A 38 -0.77 9.66 6.33
C CYS A 38 -0.40 10.72 5.30
N ARG A 39 -0.73 11.99 5.59
CA ARG A 39 -0.40 13.08 4.66
C ARG A 39 1.11 13.21 4.49
N ALA A 40 1.87 12.96 5.56
CA ALA A 40 3.31 13.06 5.47
C ALA A 40 3.89 12.01 4.52
N MET A 41 3.21 10.88 4.37
CA MET A 41 3.69 9.82 3.48
C MET A 41 3.31 10.04 2.02
N ASP A 42 2.32 10.89 1.75
CA ASP A 42 1.83 11.06 0.38
C ASP A 42 2.94 11.41 -0.63
N PRO A 43 3.78 12.42 -0.39
CA PRO A 43 4.82 12.72 -1.36
C PRO A 43 5.88 11.62 -1.47
N ILE A 44 6.12 10.90 -0.39
CA ILE A 44 7.08 9.80 -0.43
C ILE A 44 6.56 8.69 -1.34
N LEU A 45 5.29 8.33 -1.17
CA LEU A 45 4.69 7.27 -1.97
C LEU A 45 4.56 7.68 -3.44
N ALA A 46 4.23 8.96 -3.69
CA ALA A 46 4.12 9.44 -5.05
C ALA A 46 5.47 9.35 -5.77
N ALA A 47 6.55 9.73 -5.07
CA ALA A 47 7.88 9.64 -5.65
C ALA A 47 8.29 8.20 -5.90
N MET A 48 7.97 7.30 -4.97
CA MET A 48 8.26 5.89 -5.16
C MET A 48 7.51 5.33 -6.37
N ALA A 49 6.25 5.72 -6.53
CA ALA A 49 5.46 5.24 -7.65
C ALA A 49 6.05 5.68 -8.98
N GLU A 50 6.62 6.89 -9.03
CA GLU A 50 7.25 7.36 -10.24
C GLU A 50 8.58 6.68 -10.52
N ASP A 51 9.32 6.37 -9.47
CA ASP A 51 10.67 5.83 -9.62
C ASP A 51 10.71 4.33 -9.87
N ARG A 52 9.64 3.61 -9.57
CA ARG A 52 9.68 2.15 -9.59
C ARG A 52 8.65 1.57 -10.53
N ASP A 53 9.12 0.73 -11.45
CA ASP A 53 8.23 0.00 -12.36
C ASP A 53 7.91 -1.39 -11.83
N ASP A 54 8.64 -1.84 -10.82
CA ASP A 54 8.51 -3.20 -10.31
C ASP A 54 7.49 -3.33 -9.18
N LEU A 55 6.91 -2.23 -8.77
CA LEU A 55 6.00 -2.20 -7.62
C LEU A 55 4.82 -1.29 -7.95
N LYS A 56 3.63 -1.84 -7.83
CA LYS A 56 2.42 -1.04 -7.98
C LYS A 56 2.04 -0.47 -6.63
N ILE A 57 1.69 0.81 -6.56
CA ILE A 57 1.30 1.44 -5.29
C ILE A 57 -0.11 1.97 -5.43
N VAL A 58 -0.99 1.55 -4.53
CA VAL A 58 -2.39 1.95 -4.55
C VAL A 58 -2.78 2.45 -3.17
N SER A 59 -3.88 3.18 -3.10
CA SER A 59 -4.38 3.68 -1.82
C SER A 59 -5.80 3.20 -1.57
N VAL A 60 -6.11 2.97 -0.29
CA VAL A 60 -7.45 2.63 0.16
C VAL A 60 -7.84 3.62 1.24
N ASP A 61 -8.91 4.38 1.00
CA ASP A 61 -9.44 5.31 1.99
C ASP A 61 -10.28 4.51 2.98
N VAL A 62 -9.81 4.40 4.22
CA VAL A 62 -10.49 3.55 5.19
C VAL A 62 -11.88 4.06 5.56
N ASP A 63 -12.13 5.35 5.38
CA ASP A 63 -13.45 5.90 5.73
C ASP A 63 -14.49 5.51 4.70
N SER A 64 -14.14 5.51 3.42
CA SER A 64 -15.09 5.15 2.38
C SER A 64 -15.05 3.67 2.02
N GLN A 65 -13.94 2.98 2.32
CA GLN A 65 -13.79 1.56 2.01
C GLN A 65 -13.62 0.75 3.29
N GLN A 66 -14.61 0.87 4.18
CA GLN A 66 -14.53 0.26 5.51
C GLN A 66 -14.44 -1.26 5.45
N GLU A 67 -15.06 -1.85 4.46
CA GLU A 67 -15.06 -3.29 4.33
C GLU A 67 -13.64 -3.83 4.16
N LEU A 68 -12.83 -3.17 3.36
CA LEU A 68 -11.44 -3.58 3.16
C LEU A 68 -10.63 -3.42 4.44
N ALA A 69 -10.84 -2.31 5.15
CA ALA A 69 -10.11 -2.08 6.39
C ALA A 69 -10.42 -3.16 7.42
N VAL A 70 -11.68 -3.55 7.52
CA VAL A 70 -12.07 -4.61 8.44
C VAL A 70 -11.50 -5.95 8.02
N ARG A 71 -11.59 -6.25 6.72
CA ARG A 71 -11.13 -7.53 6.20
C ARG A 71 -9.65 -7.76 6.51
N TYR A 72 -8.85 -6.73 6.39
CA TYR A 72 -7.41 -6.88 6.60
C TYR A 72 -6.94 -6.43 7.97
N GLY A 73 -7.88 -6.16 8.88
CA GLY A 73 -7.53 -5.88 10.27
C GLY A 73 -6.78 -4.57 10.47
N VAL A 74 -7.10 -3.55 9.69
CA VAL A 74 -6.41 -2.27 9.78
C VAL A 74 -6.92 -1.52 11.00
N LEU A 75 -6.04 -1.29 11.97
CA LEU A 75 -6.39 -0.61 13.21
C LEU A 75 -5.71 0.74 13.36
N GLY A 76 -4.55 0.92 12.76
CA GLY A 76 -3.82 2.18 12.83
C GLY A 76 -3.46 2.66 11.44
N MET A 77 -3.16 3.95 11.31
CA MET A 77 -2.86 4.51 10.01
C MET A 77 -1.67 5.45 10.07
N PRO A 78 -0.93 5.49 8.98
CA PRO A 78 -1.13 4.67 7.78
C PRO A 78 -0.74 3.22 8.03
N THR A 79 -1.37 2.29 7.32
CA THR A 79 -0.93 0.89 7.30
C THR A 79 -0.52 0.58 5.87
N PHE A 80 0.70 0.08 5.72
CA PHE A 80 1.22 -0.33 4.42
C PHE A 80 1.23 -1.85 4.37
N MET A 81 0.45 -2.40 3.46
CA MET A 81 0.38 -3.85 3.33
C MET A 81 0.89 -4.23 1.95
N LEU A 82 1.89 -5.10 1.91
CA LEU A 82 2.47 -5.52 0.65
C LEU A 82 1.86 -6.85 0.25
N PHE A 83 1.27 -6.87 -0.95
CA PHE A 83 0.69 -8.09 -1.51
C PHE A 83 1.58 -8.61 -2.62
N ASN A 84 1.73 -9.91 -2.67
CA ASN A 84 2.44 -10.54 -3.78
C ASN A 84 1.66 -11.78 -4.19
N ALA A 85 1.27 -11.83 -5.45
CA ALA A 85 0.47 -12.93 -5.99
C ALA A 85 -0.81 -13.16 -5.16
N GLY A 86 -1.43 -12.07 -4.75
CA GLY A 86 -2.70 -12.12 -4.01
C GLY A 86 -2.57 -12.39 -2.52
N THR A 87 -1.36 -12.51 -1.99
CA THR A 87 -1.14 -12.83 -0.59
C THR A 87 -0.43 -11.67 0.11
N PRO A 88 -0.94 -11.21 1.26
CA PRO A 88 -0.22 -10.19 2.01
C PRO A 88 1.03 -10.79 2.63
N ILE A 89 2.17 -10.15 2.38
CA ILE A 89 3.46 -10.63 2.88
C ILE A 89 4.14 -9.65 3.82
N ALA A 90 3.60 -8.45 3.98
CA ALA A 90 4.11 -7.49 4.96
C ALA A 90 2.96 -6.62 5.44
N ASN A 91 3.02 -6.23 6.71
CA ASN A 91 2.01 -5.37 7.32
C ASN A 91 2.77 -4.38 8.20
N LEU A 92 2.90 -3.14 7.74
CA LEU A 92 3.72 -2.13 8.38
C LEU A 92 2.82 -0.98 8.82
N VAL A 93 2.81 -0.69 10.11
CA VAL A 93 1.93 0.34 10.66
C VAL A 93 2.74 1.57 11.03
N GLY A 94 2.31 2.73 10.57
CA GLY A 94 2.90 4.00 10.94
C GLY A 94 3.77 4.61 9.86
N ALA A 95 3.93 5.93 9.92
CA ALA A 95 4.76 6.66 8.98
C ALA A 95 6.23 6.34 9.22
N ARG A 96 7.01 6.35 8.15
CA ARG A 96 8.44 6.09 8.23
C ARG A 96 9.14 6.69 7.02
N PRO A 97 10.46 6.95 7.10
CA PRO A 97 11.18 7.49 5.95
C PRO A 97 11.19 6.50 4.78
N ARG A 98 11.33 7.04 3.57
CA ARG A 98 11.31 6.22 2.37
C ARG A 98 12.34 5.09 2.42
N LYS A 99 13.53 5.40 2.89
CA LYS A 99 14.61 4.41 2.92
C LYS A 99 14.24 3.21 3.77
N ARG A 100 13.62 3.46 4.91
CA ARG A 100 13.20 2.38 5.79
C ARG A 100 12.07 1.58 5.16
N LEU A 101 11.10 2.27 4.58
CA LEU A 101 9.99 1.59 3.93
C LEU A 101 10.51 0.68 2.81
N GLU A 102 11.38 1.20 1.96
CA GLU A 102 11.90 0.39 0.86
C GLU A 102 12.71 -0.80 1.34
N SER A 103 13.46 -0.62 2.42
CA SER A 103 14.21 -1.73 3.00
C SER A 103 13.29 -2.83 3.52
N GLU A 104 12.22 -2.42 4.19
CA GLU A 104 11.26 -3.38 4.73
C GLU A 104 10.52 -4.13 3.62
N LEU A 105 10.19 -3.44 2.54
CA LEU A 105 9.52 -4.08 1.41
C LEU A 105 10.45 -5.07 0.72
N ARG A 106 11.71 -4.67 0.54
CA ARG A 106 12.68 -5.55 -0.08
C ARG A 106 12.88 -6.81 0.75
N GLU A 107 12.95 -6.65 2.05
CA GLU A 107 13.15 -7.79 2.92
C GLU A 107 11.96 -8.75 2.87
N ALA A 108 10.74 -8.21 2.84
CA ALA A 108 9.55 -9.05 2.74
C ALA A 108 9.54 -9.85 1.45
N LEU A 109 9.95 -9.23 0.34
CA LEU A 109 10.00 -9.94 -0.94
C LEU A 109 11.08 -10.99 -0.95
N MET A 110 12.21 -10.73 -0.30
CA MET A 110 13.30 -11.68 -0.25
C MET A 110 13.00 -12.90 0.63
N GLN A 111 12.12 -12.74 1.58
CA GLN A 111 11.79 -13.84 2.49
C GLN A 111 10.74 -14.78 1.93
N GLN A 112 10.18 -14.45 0.78
CA GLN A 112 9.19 -15.32 0.20
C GLN A 112 9.82 -16.61 -0.28
N PRO A 113 9.24 -17.76 0.04
CA PRO A 113 9.80 -19.00 -0.45
C PRO A 113 9.73 -19.07 -1.98
N ALA A 114 10.75 -19.59 -2.59
CA ALA A 114 10.77 -19.76 -4.04
C ALA A 114 9.62 -20.67 -4.45
N GLY A 115 9.02 -20.36 -5.58
CA GLY A 115 7.96 -21.20 -6.11
C GLY A 115 6.58 -20.91 -5.55
N ARG A 116 6.45 -19.88 -4.78
CA ARG A 116 5.14 -19.52 -4.21
C ARG A 116 4.47 -18.43 -4.96
#